data_b26a3d93a651306711ae4ff8fb34682d
#
_entry.id   b26a3d93a651306711ae4ff8fb34682d
#
_cell.length_a   1.000
_cell.length_b   1.000
_cell.length_c   1.000
_cell.angle_alpha   90.00
_cell.angle_beta   90.00
_cell.angle_gamma   90.00
#
_symmetry.space_group_name_H-M   'P 1'
#
loop_
_entity.id
_entity.type
_entity.pdbx_description
1 polymer ?
#
loop_
_entity_poly.entity_id
_entity_poly.type
_entity_poly.pdbx_seq_one_letter_code
_entity_poly.pdbx_strand_id
1 'polypeptide(L)'
;MSETYSQHLQQMDPHPWYAVRTFNCQEKKVSRFLTEKGCPHFIPMVYTKVQTSADEAPKRILVPAIHNLLFVQRLGSEKAMIQLLRECTTPVSVFRYPGDRGICEIPAHDMVELRLMCDPEFHTPEYMTQTEAEAMVGKDVRVVAGPFKGSIGRLVRKNKQYYFLKSVVGLGVMVRISRWYCEPV
;
A
#
# COMPACT_ATOMS: atom_id res chain seq x y z
N MET A 1 -2.38 -22.44 -0.53
CA MET A 1 -3.74 -21.89 -0.29
C MET A 1 -3.55 -20.43 0.05
N SER A 2 -4.07 -19.52 -0.78
CA SER A 2 -3.97 -18.11 -0.48
C SER A 2 -4.86 -17.78 0.72
N GLU A 3 -4.28 -17.24 1.76
CA GLU A 3 -5.02 -16.70 2.90
C GLU A 3 -5.96 -15.60 2.39
N THR A 4 -7.20 -15.61 2.85
CA THR A 4 -8.20 -14.62 2.46
C THR A 4 -8.07 -13.36 3.33
N TYR A 5 -8.56 -12.23 2.83
CA TYR A 5 -8.63 -10.97 3.59
C TYR A 5 -9.22 -11.15 5.00
N SER A 6 -10.27 -11.98 5.13
CA SER A 6 -10.90 -12.27 6.43
C SER A 6 -9.97 -12.97 7.41
N GLN A 7 -9.07 -13.85 6.95
CA GLN A 7 -8.08 -14.53 7.81
C GLN A 7 -7.01 -13.56 8.30
N HIS A 8 -6.54 -12.67 7.41
CA HIS A 8 -5.60 -11.62 7.79
C HIS A 8 -6.16 -10.63 8.82
N LEU A 9 -7.47 -10.32 8.74
CA LEU A 9 -8.13 -9.46 9.74
C LEU A 9 -8.15 -10.07 11.14
N GLN A 10 -8.26 -11.39 11.27
CA GLN A 10 -8.29 -12.07 12.58
C GLN A 10 -6.94 -12.05 13.28
N GLN A 11 -5.85 -11.91 12.54
CA GLN A 11 -4.46 -11.88 13.05
C GLN A 11 -3.87 -10.47 13.08
N MET A 12 -4.68 -9.47 12.79
CA MET A 12 -4.22 -8.10 12.62
C MET A 12 -3.91 -7.44 13.95
N ASP A 13 -2.73 -6.83 14.05
CA ASP A 13 -2.41 -5.86 15.08
C ASP A 13 -3.27 -4.59 14.86
N PRO A 14 -4.05 -4.13 15.85
CA PRO A 14 -4.98 -3.03 15.70
C PRO A 14 -4.34 -1.65 15.60
N HIS A 15 -3.03 -1.54 15.82
CA HIS A 15 -2.35 -0.25 15.78
C HIS A 15 -2.43 0.38 14.38
N PRO A 16 -2.72 1.68 14.29
CA PRO A 16 -2.79 2.38 13.01
C PRO A 16 -1.42 2.49 12.36
N TRP A 17 -1.45 2.82 11.07
CA TRP A 17 -0.28 3.01 10.24
C TRP A 17 -0.15 4.47 9.81
N TYR A 18 1.06 4.87 9.48
CA TYR A 18 1.38 6.17 8.91
C TYR A 18 1.98 6.01 7.52
N ALA A 19 1.56 6.86 6.58
CA ALA A 19 2.29 7.04 5.35
C ALA A 19 3.50 7.96 5.63
N VAL A 20 4.66 7.55 5.14
CA VAL A 20 5.93 8.26 5.34
C VAL A 20 6.55 8.54 3.98
N ARG A 21 6.84 9.81 3.72
CA ARG A 21 7.61 10.24 2.57
C ARG A 21 9.09 10.14 2.86
N THR A 22 9.83 9.50 1.96
CA THR A 22 11.28 9.56 1.90
C THR A 22 11.73 10.57 0.85
N PHE A 23 13.02 10.74 0.69
CA PHE A 23 13.59 11.64 -0.31
C PHE A 23 14.69 10.90 -1.08
N ASN A 24 14.87 11.24 -2.35
CA ASN A 24 15.91 10.67 -3.21
C ASN A 24 15.89 9.14 -3.31
N CYS A 25 14.70 8.55 -3.35
CA CYS A 25 14.50 7.10 -3.47
C CYS A 25 15.26 6.28 -2.39
N GLN A 26 15.22 6.75 -1.14
CA GLN A 26 15.92 6.14 0.00
C GLN A 26 15.05 5.14 0.80
N GLU A 27 13.95 4.65 0.22
CA GLU A 27 13.00 3.75 0.89
C GLU A 27 13.70 2.54 1.52
N LYS A 28 14.65 1.94 0.80
CA LYS A 28 15.39 0.77 1.28
C LYS A 28 16.29 1.07 2.48
N LYS A 29 16.85 2.29 2.58
CA LYS A 29 17.64 2.69 3.75
C LYS A 29 16.77 2.91 4.96
N VAL A 30 15.64 3.58 4.77
CA VAL A 30 14.65 3.78 5.84
C VAL A 30 14.08 2.43 6.30
N SER A 31 13.78 1.53 5.37
CA SER A 31 13.33 0.16 5.69
C SER A 31 14.32 -0.60 6.56
N ARG A 32 15.62 -0.52 6.25
CA ARG A 32 16.66 -1.15 7.06
C ARG A 32 16.67 -0.60 8.49
N PHE A 33 16.66 0.72 8.64
CA PHE A 33 16.57 1.37 9.94
C PHE A 33 15.34 0.91 10.74
N LEU A 34 14.16 0.87 10.11
CA LEU A 34 12.92 0.41 10.76
C LEU A 34 13.00 -1.06 11.17
N THR A 35 13.63 -1.92 10.35
CA THR A 35 13.89 -3.32 10.70
C THR A 35 14.77 -3.44 11.93
N GLU A 36 15.86 -2.67 12.01
CA GLU A 36 16.78 -2.64 13.15
C GLU A 36 16.08 -2.18 14.44
N LYS A 37 15.10 -1.30 14.33
CA LYS A 37 14.26 -0.82 15.45
C LYS A 37 13.07 -1.74 15.76
N GLY A 38 12.90 -2.84 15.05
CA GLY A 38 11.75 -3.74 15.22
C GLY A 38 10.41 -3.11 14.85
N CYS A 39 10.41 -2.08 14.00
CA CYS A 39 9.21 -1.36 13.60
C CYS A 39 8.60 -1.98 12.33
N PRO A 40 7.38 -2.53 12.40
CA PRO A 40 6.70 -3.06 11.22
C PRO A 40 6.50 -1.97 10.18
N HIS A 41 6.85 -2.27 8.94
CA HIS A 41 6.72 -1.33 7.83
C HIS A 41 6.42 -2.06 6.53
N PHE A 42 5.99 -1.31 5.52
CA PHE A 42 5.61 -1.84 4.22
C PHE A 42 6.00 -0.89 3.10
N ILE A 43 6.64 -1.43 2.08
CA ILE A 43 6.91 -0.74 0.81
C ILE A 43 6.17 -1.50 -0.28
N PRO A 44 5.23 -0.88 -1.02
CA PRO A 44 4.66 -1.49 -2.20
C PRO A 44 5.74 -1.81 -3.22
N MET A 45 5.83 -3.06 -3.66
CA MET A 45 6.88 -3.53 -4.56
C MET A 45 6.27 -4.05 -5.87
N VAL A 46 7.02 -3.90 -6.97
CA VAL A 46 6.67 -4.49 -8.27
C VAL A 46 7.87 -5.20 -8.87
N TYR A 47 7.59 -6.21 -9.68
CA TYR A 47 8.61 -6.83 -10.50
C TYR A 47 8.88 -5.99 -11.76
N THR A 48 10.14 -5.69 -11.99
CA THR A 48 10.62 -5.13 -13.26
C THR A 48 11.66 -6.03 -13.90
N LYS A 49 11.77 -5.95 -15.22
CA LYS A 49 12.82 -6.66 -15.96
C LYS A 49 14.01 -5.73 -16.13
N VAL A 50 15.17 -6.18 -15.71
CA VAL A 50 16.44 -5.47 -15.91
C VAL A 50 17.35 -6.34 -16.75
N GLN A 51 17.86 -5.77 -17.82
CA GLN A 51 18.88 -6.39 -18.68
C GLN A 51 20.20 -5.69 -18.43
N THR A 52 21.18 -6.42 -17.89
CA THR A 52 22.49 -5.88 -17.50
C THR A 52 23.47 -5.83 -18.68
N SER A 53 23.29 -6.75 -19.65
CA SER A 53 24.05 -6.77 -20.91
C SER A 53 23.19 -7.28 -22.07
N ALA A 54 23.60 -7.02 -23.31
CA ALA A 54 22.84 -7.45 -24.50
C ALA A 54 22.76 -8.99 -24.63
N ASP A 55 23.73 -9.70 -24.05
CA ASP A 55 23.84 -11.17 -24.16
C ASP A 55 23.22 -11.93 -22.99
N GLU A 56 22.74 -11.23 -21.94
CA GLU A 56 22.08 -11.87 -20.80
C GLU A 56 20.55 -11.80 -20.91
N ALA A 57 19.90 -12.90 -20.50
CA ALA A 57 18.44 -12.91 -20.36
C ALA A 57 17.99 -11.88 -19.30
N PRO A 58 16.89 -11.14 -19.56
CA PRO A 58 16.38 -10.16 -18.61
C PRO A 58 16.09 -10.80 -17.24
N LYS A 59 16.70 -10.27 -16.17
CA LYS A 59 16.43 -10.70 -14.79
C LYS A 59 15.22 -9.95 -14.23
N ARG A 60 14.35 -10.67 -13.54
CA ARG A 60 13.20 -10.11 -12.84
C ARG A 60 13.63 -9.69 -11.44
N ILE A 61 13.53 -8.41 -11.11
CA ILE A 61 13.90 -7.87 -9.80
C ILE A 61 12.74 -7.12 -9.17
N LEU A 62 12.67 -7.12 -7.83
CA LEU A 62 11.70 -6.35 -7.06
C LEU A 62 12.24 -4.92 -6.81
N VAL A 63 11.43 -3.95 -7.17
CA VAL A 63 11.70 -2.53 -6.94
C VAL A 63 10.49 -1.86 -6.28
N PRO A 64 10.67 -0.74 -5.56
CA PRO A 64 9.55 0.06 -5.08
C PRO A 64 8.62 0.44 -6.23
N ALA A 65 7.33 0.21 -6.05
CA ALA A 65 6.30 0.52 -7.04
C ALA A 65 6.07 2.03 -7.16
N ILE A 66 6.24 2.74 -6.05
CA ILE A 66 6.15 4.20 -5.95
C ILE A 66 7.38 4.70 -5.21
N HIS A 67 8.01 5.70 -5.79
CA HIS A 67 9.19 6.33 -5.19
C HIS A 67 8.80 7.26 -4.05
N ASN A 68 9.68 7.31 -3.05
CA ASN A 68 9.56 8.20 -1.89
C ASN A 68 8.32 7.96 -1.02
N LEU A 69 7.82 6.71 -0.96
CA LEU A 69 6.68 6.34 -0.12
C LEU A 69 6.93 4.99 0.56
N LEU A 70 6.69 4.95 1.85
CA LEU A 70 6.55 3.72 2.63
C LEU A 70 5.51 3.90 3.74
N PHE A 71 5.07 2.80 4.31
CA PHE A 71 4.12 2.77 5.41
C PHE A 71 4.77 2.17 6.65
N VAL A 72 4.51 2.76 7.81
CA VAL A 72 5.02 2.27 9.09
C VAL A 72 3.88 2.08 10.08
N GLN A 73 3.91 0.99 10.83
CA GLN A 73 2.96 0.77 11.90
C GLN A 73 3.37 1.57 13.13
N ARG A 74 2.40 2.24 13.76
CA ARG A 74 2.65 2.98 14.99
C ARG A 74 3.00 2.01 16.12
N LEU A 75 4.16 2.22 16.73
CA LEU A 75 4.55 1.57 17.97
C LEU A 75 4.35 2.55 19.13
N GLY A 76 3.53 2.18 20.09
CA GLY A 76 3.24 3.00 21.24
C GLY A 76 2.48 4.30 20.92
N SER A 77 2.90 5.42 21.50
CA SER A 77 2.28 6.72 21.26
C SER A 77 2.73 7.38 19.96
N GLU A 78 1.90 8.29 19.42
CA GLU A 78 2.28 9.13 18.27
C GLU A 78 3.61 9.85 18.50
N LYS A 79 3.79 10.42 19.71
CA LYS A 79 5.01 11.14 20.09
C LYS A 79 6.25 10.24 20.05
N ALA A 80 6.13 9.01 20.57
CA ALA A 80 7.22 8.03 20.53
C ALA A 80 7.58 7.63 19.11
N MET A 81 6.57 7.43 18.25
CA MET A 81 6.78 7.10 16.84
C MET A 81 7.47 8.22 16.07
N ILE A 82 7.07 9.47 16.29
CA ILE A 82 7.72 10.63 15.66
C ILE A 82 9.17 10.77 16.15
N GLN A 83 9.44 10.52 17.42
CA GLN A 83 10.80 10.53 17.96
C GLN A 83 11.66 9.45 17.30
N LEU A 84 11.14 8.23 17.17
CA LEU A 84 11.83 7.12 16.48
C LEU A 84 12.17 7.50 15.03
N LEU A 85 11.24 8.08 14.30
CA LEU A 85 11.48 8.51 12.91
C LEU A 85 12.51 9.63 12.79
N ARG A 86 12.64 10.50 13.80
CA ARG A 86 13.68 11.55 13.86
C ARG A 86 15.08 10.99 14.09
N GLU A 87 15.21 9.80 14.67
CA GLU A 87 16.50 9.12 14.84
C GLU A 87 17.04 8.56 13.51
N CYS A 88 16.20 8.47 12.48
CA CYS A 88 16.62 8.02 11.17
C CYS A 88 17.59 9.03 10.55
N THR A 89 18.78 8.57 10.17
CA THR A 89 19.78 9.42 9.49
C THR A 89 19.34 9.87 8.10
N THR A 90 18.42 9.11 7.49
CA THR A 90 17.79 9.48 6.22
C THR A 90 16.58 10.35 6.51
N PRO A 91 16.47 11.55 5.91
CA PRO A 91 15.32 12.42 6.10
C PRO A 91 14.01 11.74 5.72
N VAL A 92 13.02 11.84 6.61
CA VAL A 92 11.66 11.34 6.37
C VAL A 92 10.63 12.37 6.83
N SER A 93 9.45 12.34 6.22
CA SER A 93 8.32 13.20 6.58
C SER A 93 7.04 12.39 6.65
N VAL A 94 6.31 12.47 7.75
CA VAL A 94 5.02 11.80 7.92
C VAL A 94 3.92 12.64 7.28
N PHE A 95 2.98 11.99 6.59
CA PHE A 95 1.84 12.67 6.01
C PHE A 95 0.92 13.25 7.10
N ARG A 96 0.51 14.52 6.90
CA ARG A 96 -0.37 15.24 7.81
C ARG A 96 -1.63 15.71 7.12
N TYR A 97 -2.70 15.84 7.87
CA TYR A 97 -3.91 16.49 7.37
C TYR A 97 -3.64 17.98 7.08
N PRO A 98 -4.27 18.55 6.07
CA PRO A 98 -4.20 19.99 5.81
C PRO A 98 -4.65 20.80 7.03
N GLY A 99 -3.98 21.93 7.30
CA GLY A 99 -4.34 22.85 8.40
C GLY A 99 -3.96 22.34 9.79
N ASP A 100 -2.86 21.62 9.89
CA ASP A 100 -2.25 21.16 11.18
C ASP A 100 -3.16 20.31 12.08
N ARG A 101 -4.11 19.58 11.45
CA ARG A 101 -5.05 18.69 12.13
C ARG A 101 -4.44 17.37 12.61
N GLY A 102 -3.10 17.27 12.66
CA GLY A 102 -2.39 16.09 13.09
C GLY A 102 -1.90 15.17 11.97
N ILE A 103 -1.41 14.01 12.35
CA ILE A 103 -0.89 13.01 11.41
C ILE A 103 -2.06 12.23 10.79
N CYS A 104 -1.93 11.93 9.48
CA CYS A 104 -2.88 11.05 8.81
C CYS A 104 -2.68 9.62 9.29
N GLU A 105 -3.65 9.09 10.02
CA GLU A 105 -3.67 7.68 10.42
C GLU A 105 -4.39 6.83 9.38
N ILE A 106 -3.79 5.68 9.09
CA ILE A 106 -4.38 4.66 8.23
C ILE A 106 -4.82 3.51 9.13
N PRO A 107 -6.10 3.16 9.15
CA PRO A 107 -6.60 2.03 9.92
C PRO A 107 -5.87 0.74 9.54
N ALA A 108 -5.62 -0.12 10.53
CA ALA A 108 -4.89 -1.36 10.29
C ALA A 108 -5.58 -2.29 9.27
N HIS A 109 -6.91 -2.32 9.24
CA HIS A 109 -7.66 -3.11 8.25
C HIS A 109 -7.46 -2.61 6.82
N ASP A 110 -7.32 -1.30 6.60
CA ASP A 110 -7.00 -0.74 5.28
C ASP A 110 -5.59 -1.13 4.83
N MET A 111 -4.65 -1.25 5.75
CA MET A 111 -3.30 -1.72 5.44
C MET A 111 -3.24 -3.21 5.13
N VAL A 112 -4.05 -4.04 5.79
CA VAL A 112 -4.17 -5.46 5.43
C VAL A 112 -4.66 -5.59 3.99
N GLU A 113 -5.70 -4.87 3.63
CA GLU A 113 -6.27 -4.85 2.28
C GLU A 113 -5.26 -4.34 1.25
N LEU A 114 -4.60 -3.21 1.55
CA LEU A 114 -3.57 -2.65 0.68
C LEU A 114 -2.43 -3.64 0.42
N ARG A 115 -1.93 -4.31 1.44
CA ARG A 115 -0.85 -5.29 1.32
C ARG A 115 -1.24 -6.47 0.43
N LEU A 116 -2.46 -6.97 0.56
CA LEU A 116 -3.00 -8.02 -0.32
C LEU A 116 -3.09 -7.56 -1.78
N MET A 117 -3.58 -6.34 -2.01
CA MET A 117 -3.67 -5.77 -3.35
C MET A 117 -2.30 -5.54 -3.99
N CYS A 118 -1.30 -5.19 -3.18
CA CYS A 118 0.07 -4.90 -3.62
C CYS A 118 0.96 -6.14 -3.72
N ASP A 119 0.44 -7.34 -3.47
CA ASP A 119 1.25 -8.56 -3.54
C ASP A 119 1.61 -8.89 -5.01
N PRO A 120 2.88 -8.74 -5.40
CA PRO A 120 3.31 -8.91 -6.79
C PRO A 120 3.35 -10.37 -7.25
N GLU A 121 3.18 -11.33 -6.34
CA GLU A 121 3.09 -12.76 -6.67
C GLU A 121 1.69 -13.15 -7.15
N PHE A 122 0.66 -12.46 -6.66
CA PHE A 122 -0.74 -12.79 -6.96
C PHE A 122 -1.42 -11.79 -7.88
N HIS A 123 -0.93 -10.55 -7.92
CA HIS A 123 -1.58 -9.47 -8.66
C HIS A 123 -0.59 -8.69 -9.52
N THR A 124 -1.12 -8.04 -10.55
CA THR A 124 -0.43 -6.98 -11.29
C THR A 124 -1.16 -5.67 -11.01
N PRO A 125 -0.90 -5.04 -9.85
CA PRO A 125 -1.58 -3.82 -9.47
C PRO A 125 -1.17 -2.64 -10.34
N GLU A 126 -2.12 -1.73 -10.59
CA GLU A 126 -1.83 -0.41 -11.14
C GLU A 126 -1.78 0.59 -9.97
N TYR A 127 -0.72 1.35 -9.91
CA TYR A 127 -0.50 2.36 -8.87
C TYR A 127 -0.75 3.76 -9.41
N MET A 128 -1.27 4.62 -8.56
CA MET A 128 -1.55 6.01 -8.88
C MET A 128 -1.46 6.87 -7.62
N THR A 129 -1.47 8.18 -7.78
CA THR A 129 -1.59 9.09 -6.64
C THR A 129 -2.98 8.98 -6.00
N GLN A 130 -3.08 9.35 -4.72
CA GLN A 130 -4.37 9.41 -4.02
C GLN A 130 -5.37 10.29 -4.77
N THR A 131 -4.92 11.46 -5.26
CA THR A 131 -5.77 12.40 -6.00
C THR A 131 -6.32 11.80 -7.31
N GLU A 132 -5.48 11.07 -8.05
CA GLU A 132 -5.93 10.38 -9.26
C GLU A 132 -6.96 9.29 -8.92
N ALA A 133 -6.73 8.51 -7.86
CA ALA A 133 -7.65 7.48 -7.41
C ALA A 133 -9.00 8.07 -6.98
N GLU A 134 -8.99 9.19 -6.25
CA GLU A 134 -10.20 9.87 -5.79
C GLU A 134 -11.02 10.46 -6.96
N ALA A 135 -10.33 10.91 -8.02
CA ALA A 135 -10.97 11.46 -9.24
C ALA A 135 -11.56 10.37 -10.15
N MET A 136 -11.20 9.09 -9.98
CA MET A 136 -11.71 8.02 -10.84
C MET A 136 -13.20 7.78 -10.62
N VAL A 137 -13.98 7.78 -11.70
CA VAL A 137 -15.41 7.50 -11.66
C VAL A 137 -15.65 6.00 -11.52
N GLY A 138 -16.48 5.62 -10.56
CA GLY A 138 -16.82 4.22 -10.29
C GLY A 138 -18.01 4.10 -9.34
N LYS A 139 -18.34 2.87 -8.96
CA LYS A 139 -19.39 2.56 -8.00
C LYS A 139 -18.79 1.96 -6.74
N ASP A 140 -19.26 2.38 -5.59
CA ASP A 140 -18.85 1.77 -4.33
C ASP A 140 -19.46 0.36 -4.24
N VAL A 141 -18.60 -0.60 -3.91
CA VAL A 141 -18.95 -2.03 -3.92
C VAL A 141 -18.32 -2.74 -2.74
N ARG A 142 -18.98 -3.82 -2.34
CA ARG A 142 -18.42 -4.85 -1.46
C ARG A 142 -18.00 -6.06 -2.29
N VAL A 143 -16.81 -6.57 -2.04
CA VAL A 143 -16.36 -7.82 -2.65
C VAL A 143 -16.94 -9.01 -1.90
N VAL A 144 -17.65 -9.89 -2.59
CA VAL A 144 -18.36 -11.06 -2.00
C VAL A 144 -17.66 -12.40 -2.26
N ALA A 145 -16.64 -12.42 -3.12
CA ALA A 145 -15.88 -13.63 -3.45
C ALA A 145 -14.41 -13.32 -3.75
N GLY A 146 -13.56 -14.35 -3.68
CA GLY A 146 -12.14 -14.26 -3.97
C GLY A 146 -11.31 -13.74 -2.79
N PRO A 147 -10.01 -13.40 -3.04
CA PRO A 147 -9.06 -13.04 -1.97
C PRO A 147 -9.45 -11.77 -1.21
N PHE A 148 -10.21 -10.86 -1.83
CA PHE A 148 -10.67 -9.60 -1.24
C PHE A 148 -12.07 -9.68 -0.64
N LYS A 149 -12.61 -10.88 -0.41
CA LYS A 149 -13.96 -11.05 0.15
C LYS A 149 -14.14 -10.28 1.46
N GLY A 150 -15.13 -9.40 1.50
CA GLY A 150 -15.45 -8.52 2.64
C GLY A 150 -14.93 -7.09 2.47
N SER A 151 -13.97 -6.85 1.57
CA SER A 151 -13.44 -5.51 1.29
C SER A 151 -14.48 -4.60 0.68
N ILE A 152 -14.41 -3.32 1.03
CA ILE A 152 -15.21 -2.24 0.45
C ILE A 152 -14.29 -1.27 -0.29
N GLY A 153 -14.65 -0.95 -1.51
CA GLY A 153 -13.89 -0.02 -2.34
C GLY A 153 -14.67 0.36 -3.59
N ARG A 154 -14.01 0.90 -4.58
CA ARG A 154 -14.64 1.41 -5.80
C ARG A 154 -14.44 0.45 -6.97
N LEU A 155 -15.51 0.06 -7.64
CA LEU A 155 -15.45 -0.68 -8.89
C LEU A 155 -15.34 0.29 -10.06
N VAL A 156 -14.20 0.24 -10.75
CA VAL A 156 -13.88 1.09 -11.89
C VAL A 156 -13.85 0.26 -13.17
N ARG A 157 -14.31 0.83 -14.28
CA ARG A 157 -14.21 0.21 -15.60
C ARG A 157 -13.17 0.94 -16.45
N LYS A 158 -12.14 0.23 -16.89
CA LYS A 158 -11.06 0.73 -17.73
C LYS A 158 -10.78 -0.27 -18.85
N ASN A 159 -10.72 0.17 -20.10
CA ASN A 159 -10.42 -0.70 -21.27
C ASN A 159 -11.30 -1.96 -21.32
N LYS A 160 -12.60 -1.83 -21.10
CA LYS A 160 -13.59 -2.93 -21.06
C LYS A 160 -13.37 -3.96 -19.93
N GLN A 161 -12.45 -3.70 -18.99
CA GLN A 161 -12.18 -4.55 -17.83
C GLN A 161 -12.63 -3.87 -16.56
N TYR A 162 -12.86 -4.66 -15.50
CA TYR A 162 -13.24 -4.16 -14.18
C TYR A 162 -12.07 -4.25 -13.22
N TYR A 163 -11.93 -3.22 -12.41
CA TYR A 163 -10.89 -3.08 -11.41
C TYR A 163 -11.50 -2.70 -10.07
N PHE A 164 -10.97 -3.28 -9.01
CA PHE A 164 -11.24 -2.87 -7.64
C PHE A 164 -10.19 -1.85 -7.23
N LEU A 165 -10.63 -0.66 -6.92
CA LEU A 165 -9.81 0.49 -6.56
C LEU A 165 -9.95 0.76 -5.06
N LYS A 166 -8.81 0.87 -4.39
CA LYS A 166 -8.68 1.37 -3.02
C LYS A 166 -7.74 2.54 -2.98
N SER A 167 -8.04 3.56 -2.19
CA SER A 167 -7.10 4.64 -1.89
C SER A 167 -6.82 4.69 -0.40
N VAL A 168 -5.57 4.92 -0.07
CA VAL A 168 -5.09 5.24 1.27
C VAL A 168 -4.29 6.52 1.21
N VAL A 169 -3.86 7.03 2.36
CA VAL A 169 -3.03 8.24 2.40
C VAL A 169 -1.79 8.10 1.50
N GLY A 170 -1.68 8.97 0.51
CA GLY A 170 -0.57 9.05 -0.43
C GLY A 170 -0.59 8.06 -1.59
N LEU A 171 -1.53 7.10 -1.63
CA LEU A 171 -1.52 6.03 -2.62
C LEU A 171 -2.92 5.59 -3.05
N GLY A 172 -3.13 5.42 -4.36
CA GLY A 172 -4.22 4.65 -4.94
C GLY A 172 -3.71 3.36 -5.57
N VAL A 173 -4.42 2.27 -5.35
CA VAL A 173 -4.09 0.94 -5.93
C VAL A 173 -5.32 0.35 -6.59
N MET A 174 -5.13 -0.18 -7.78
CA MET A 174 -6.17 -0.78 -8.58
C MET A 174 -5.75 -2.18 -9.02
N VAL A 175 -6.57 -3.18 -8.73
CA VAL A 175 -6.35 -4.57 -9.16
C VAL A 175 -7.51 -5.06 -10.02
N ARG A 176 -7.21 -5.89 -11.01
CA ARG A 176 -8.24 -6.48 -11.85
C ARG A 176 -9.13 -7.41 -11.04
N ILE A 177 -10.45 -7.27 -11.20
CA ILE A 177 -11.45 -8.08 -10.51
C ILE A 177 -12.57 -8.51 -11.46
N SER A 178 -13.20 -9.63 -11.16
CA SER A 178 -14.44 -10.01 -11.84
C SER A 178 -15.62 -9.17 -11.29
N ARG A 179 -16.44 -8.60 -12.17
CA ARG A 179 -17.65 -7.88 -11.77
C ARG A 179 -18.57 -8.74 -10.90
N TRP A 180 -18.61 -10.05 -11.16
CA TRP A 180 -19.46 -11.00 -10.43
C TRP A 180 -19.05 -11.18 -8.97
N TYR A 181 -17.87 -10.70 -8.58
CA TYR A 181 -17.40 -10.71 -7.20
C TYR A 181 -17.76 -9.43 -6.45
N CYS A 182 -18.52 -8.51 -7.05
CA CYS A 182 -18.80 -7.20 -6.51
C CYS A 182 -20.31 -6.96 -6.42
N GLU A 183 -20.78 -6.55 -5.25
CA GLU A 183 -22.13 -6.10 -4.99
C GLU A 183 -22.13 -4.60 -4.60
N PRO A 184 -23.13 -3.81 -5.04
CA PRO A 184 -23.26 -2.42 -4.61
C PRO A 184 -23.37 -2.32 -3.08
N VAL A 185 -22.78 -1.26 -2.51
CA VAL A 185 -22.92 -0.91 -1.08
C VAL A 185 -23.96 0.18 -0.94
#